data_9ddee8884b248a33ba9651818aa1fe84
#
_entry.id   9ddee8884b248a33ba9651818aa1fe84
#
_cell.length_a   1.000
_cell.length_b   1.000
_cell.length_c   1.000
_cell.angle_alpha   90.00
_cell.angle_beta   90.00
_cell.angle_gamma   90.00
#
_symmetry.space_group_name_H-M   'P 1'
#
loop_
_entity.id
_entity.type
_entity.pdbx_description
1 polymer ?
#
loop_
_entity_poly.entity_id
_entity_poly.type
_entity_poly.pdbx_seq_one_letter_code
_entity_poly.pdbx_strand_id
1 'polypeptide(L)'
;MIPSCRLVGRRAGRYAPTMRVLLVEDDGDVRGAVRTALRSVGFAVDEAANWSQADLSLSVNDYDCLVLDRMLPEGDSAAELARRRRDGLTVPTIMLTALDDIDDRVSGLTAGADDYLGKPFSTDELVLRVRALCRRRTTIIAPILSVGDVVLDVARHEVRRGGVLQTLTPKEFAVLELLLARRPAVVTRGELFEHCWDERADPSSNVVDVVVNQLRRKLGEPPVIFTSRGAGYRAGSAAP
;
A
#
# COMPACT_ATOMS: atom_id res chain seq x y z
N MET A 1 31.48 -21.61 -17.66
CA MET A 1 31.80 -20.51 -16.71
C MET A 1 30.49 -19.73 -16.53
N ILE A 2 29.72 -20.05 -15.49
CA ILE A 2 28.37 -19.54 -15.25
C ILE A 2 28.56 -18.29 -14.36
N PRO A 3 28.02 -17.11 -14.74
CA PRO A 3 28.10 -15.95 -13.85
C PRO A 3 27.12 -16.16 -12.69
N SER A 4 27.66 -16.07 -11.49
CA SER A 4 27.01 -16.17 -10.21
C SER A 4 25.81 -15.22 -10.10
N CYS A 5 24.66 -15.80 -9.82
CA CYS A 5 23.46 -15.13 -9.34
C CYS A 5 23.85 -14.29 -8.10
N ARG A 6 23.88 -12.96 -8.24
CA ARG A 6 23.98 -12.05 -7.09
C ARG A 6 22.66 -12.17 -6.32
N LEU A 7 22.71 -12.85 -5.21
CA LEU A 7 21.75 -12.66 -4.13
C LEU A 7 21.71 -11.17 -3.78
N VAL A 8 20.74 -10.47 -4.33
CA VAL A 8 20.40 -9.12 -3.87
C VAL A 8 19.93 -9.28 -2.43
N GLY A 9 20.77 -8.82 -1.52
CA GLY A 9 20.55 -8.91 -0.10
C GLY A 9 19.19 -8.35 0.26
N ARG A 10 18.38 -9.19 0.90
CA ARG A 10 17.18 -8.74 1.64
C ARG A 10 17.64 -7.65 2.60
N ARG A 11 17.33 -6.40 2.27
CA ARG A 11 17.41 -5.30 3.24
C ARG A 11 16.41 -5.61 4.34
N ALA A 12 16.91 -6.16 5.44
CA ALA A 12 16.17 -6.25 6.68
C ALA A 12 15.70 -4.83 7.07
N GLY A 13 14.38 -4.66 7.26
CA GLY A 13 13.84 -3.50 7.96
C GLY A 13 13.17 -2.40 7.13
N ARG A 14 12.55 -2.68 5.97
CA ARG A 14 11.55 -1.75 5.43
C ARG A 14 10.16 -2.16 5.90
N TYR A 15 9.76 -1.62 7.01
CA TYR A 15 8.37 -1.50 7.36
C TYR A 15 7.80 -0.41 6.47
N ALA A 16 7.09 -0.76 5.41
CA ALA A 16 6.29 0.18 4.63
C ALA A 16 4.90 0.23 5.28
N PRO A 17 4.56 1.27 6.03
CA PRO A 17 3.30 1.32 6.77
C PRO A 17 2.09 1.56 5.87
N THR A 18 2.29 2.11 4.69
CA THR A 18 1.23 2.33 3.70
C THR A 18 1.36 1.27 2.62
N MET A 19 0.35 0.41 2.49
CA MET A 19 0.30 -0.60 1.43
C MET A 19 0.30 0.09 0.07
N ARG A 20 1.25 -0.26 -0.78
CA ARG A 20 1.43 0.33 -2.11
C ARG A 20 0.89 -0.61 -3.18
N VAL A 21 0.00 -0.11 -4.00
CA VAL A 21 -0.66 -0.85 -5.07
C VAL A 21 -0.22 -0.30 -6.43
N LEU A 22 0.17 -1.18 -7.34
CA LEU A 22 0.33 -0.82 -8.74
C LEU A 22 -0.96 -1.17 -9.48
N LEU A 23 -1.57 -0.17 -10.10
CA LEU A 23 -2.77 -0.31 -10.93
C LEU A 23 -2.39 -0.24 -12.39
N VAL A 24 -2.63 -1.33 -13.13
CA VAL A 24 -2.37 -1.43 -14.57
C VAL A 24 -3.69 -1.59 -15.30
N GLU A 25 -4.13 -0.54 -15.97
CA GLU A 25 -5.43 -0.42 -16.66
C GLU A 25 -5.27 0.63 -17.76
N ASP A 26 -5.62 0.34 -18.99
CA ASP A 26 -5.47 1.29 -20.12
C ASP A 26 -6.63 2.28 -20.20
N ASP A 27 -7.84 1.87 -19.81
CA ASP A 27 -9.00 2.77 -19.74
C ASP A 27 -8.81 3.82 -18.63
N GLY A 28 -8.74 5.10 -19.04
CA GLY A 28 -8.49 6.22 -18.13
C GLY A 28 -9.60 6.46 -17.10
N ASP A 29 -10.86 6.15 -17.44
CA ASP A 29 -12.01 6.36 -16.55
C ASP A 29 -12.05 5.26 -15.50
N VAL A 30 -11.88 4.00 -15.90
CA VAL A 30 -11.79 2.86 -14.99
C VAL A 30 -10.59 3.03 -14.06
N ARG A 31 -9.41 3.35 -14.61
CA ARG A 31 -8.19 3.61 -13.84
C ARG A 31 -8.40 4.72 -12.81
N GLY A 32 -9.04 5.83 -13.21
CA GLY A 32 -9.36 6.96 -12.33
C GLY A 32 -10.31 6.59 -11.19
N ALA A 33 -11.34 5.80 -11.46
CA ALA A 33 -12.30 5.33 -10.46
C ALA A 33 -11.64 4.39 -9.45
N VAL A 34 -10.91 3.38 -9.93
CA VAL A 34 -10.18 2.41 -9.10
C VAL A 34 -9.14 3.11 -8.22
N ARG A 35 -8.32 4.00 -8.81
CA ARG A 35 -7.36 4.80 -8.05
C ARG A 35 -8.04 5.57 -6.92
N THR A 36 -9.14 6.27 -7.22
CA THR A 36 -9.85 7.09 -6.24
C THR A 36 -10.37 6.24 -5.09
N ALA A 37 -10.95 5.08 -5.39
CA ALA A 37 -11.44 4.15 -4.38
C ALA A 37 -10.33 3.61 -3.49
N LEU A 38 -9.22 3.15 -4.06
CA LEU A 38 -8.09 2.61 -3.30
C LEU A 38 -7.43 3.70 -2.42
N ARG A 39 -7.25 4.92 -2.96
CA ARG A 39 -6.71 6.05 -2.19
C ARG A 39 -7.63 6.49 -1.05
N SER A 40 -8.94 6.45 -1.24
CA SER A 40 -9.91 6.83 -0.20
C SER A 40 -9.79 5.98 1.07
N VAL A 41 -9.28 4.75 0.94
CA VAL A 41 -9.09 3.81 2.06
C VAL A 41 -7.63 3.66 2.50
N GLY A 42 -6.73 4.53 2.01
CA GLY A 42 -5.36 4.68 2.53
C GLY A 42 -4.25 3.98 1.76
N PHE A 43 -4.54 3.35 0.60
CA PHE A 43 -3.47 2.82 -0.25
C PHE A 43 -2.69 3.95 -0.95
N ALA A 44 -1.38 3.80 -1.06
CA ALA A 44 -0.60 4.50 -2.07
C ALA A 44 -0.80 3.78 -3.41
N VAL A 45 -1.17 4.53 -4.47
CA VAL A 45 -1.51 3.93 -5.76
C VAL A 45 -0.67 4.57 -6.85
N ASP A 46 0.17 3.78 -7.49
CA ASP A 46 0.83 4.12 -8.73
C ASP A 46 0.05 3.55 -9.92
N GLU A 47 0.09 4.25 -11.03
CA GLU A 47 -0.71 3.97 -12.22
C GLU A 47 0.18 3.65 -13.41
N ALA A 48 -0.21 2.63 -14.17
CA ALA A 48 0.36 2.30 -15.46
C ALA A 48 -0.76 2.05 -16.47
N ALA A 49 -0.60 2.51 -17.71
CA ALA A 49 -1.56 2.26 -18.78
C ALA A 49 -1.21 1.02 -19.60
N ASN A 50 -0.07 0.39 -19.36
CA ASN A 50 0.45 -0.74 -20.10
C ASN A 50 1.57 -1.45 -19.34
N TRP A 51 2.01 -2.61 -19.83
CA TRP A 51 3.09 -3.38 -19.20
C TRP A 51 4.44 -2.67 -19.20
N SER A 52 4.75 -1.86 -20.22
CA SER A 52 6.03 -1.13 -20.26
C SER A 52 6.16 -0.14 -19.11
N GLN A 53 5.08 0.59 -18.79
CA GLN A 53 5.03 1.48 -17.64
C GLN A 53 5.02 0.70 -16.30
N ALA A 54 4.31 -0.42 -16.27
CA ALA A 54 4.27 -1.29 -15.10
C ALA A 54 5.67 -1.84 -14.76
N ASP A 55 6.44 -2.27 -15.76
CA ASP A 55 7.82 -2.76 -15.56
C ASP A 55 8.73 -1.68 -14.99
N LEU A 56 8.63 -0.46 -15.49
CA LEU A 56 9.39 0.66 -14.94
C LEU A 56 9.06 0.87 -13.46
N SER A 57 7.78 0.88 -13.12
CA SER A 57 7.31 1.03 -11.74
C SER A 57 7.79 -0.12 -10.84
N LEU A 58 7.68 -1.37 -11.31
CA LEU A 58 8.14 -2.58 -10.60
C LEU A 58 9.67 -2.64 -10.42
N SER A 59 10.44 -1.98 -11.30
CA SER A 59 11.91 -1.93 -11.19
C SER A 59 12.40 -0.97 -10.11
N VAL A 60 11.59 0.05 -9.78
CA VAL A 60 11.97 1.14 -8.86
C VAL A 60 11.35 0.97 -7.47
N ASN A 61 10.15 0.41 -7.41
CA ASN A 61 9.36 0.33 -6.19
C ASN A 61 8.95 -1.11 -5.84
N ASP A 62 8.76 -1.36 -4.54
CA ASP A 62 8.12 -2.57 -4.03
C ASP A 62 6.60 -2.33 -3.92
N TYR A 63 5.80 -3.30 -4.37
CA TYR A 63 4.34 -3.26 -4.28
C TYR A 63 3.79 -4.40 -3.44
N ASP A 64 2.72 -4.12 -2.69
CA ASP A 64 2.02 -5.11 -1.87
C ASP A 64 0.94 -5.84 -2.65
N CYS A 65 0.43 -5.22 -3.72
CA CYS A 65 -0.55 -5.81 -4.63
C CYS A 65 -0.44 -5.17 -6.02
N LEU A 66 -0.72 -5.98 -7.04
CA LEU A 66 -0.92 -5.57 -8.43
C LEU A 66 -2.41 -5.72 -8.76
N VAL A 67 -3.06 -4.64 -9.20
CA VAL A 67 -4.37 -4.65 -9.83
C VAL A 67 -4.14 -4.57 -11.33
N LEU A 68 -4.52 -5.59 -12.07
CA LEU A 68 -4.14 -5.79 -13.46
C LEU A 68 -5.37 -6.01 -14.33
N ASP A 69 -5.57 -5.16 -15.33
CA ASP A 69 -6.54 -5.47 -16.38
C ASP A 69 -6.08 -6.66 -17.24
N ARG A 70 -7.01 -7.55 -17.53
CA ARG A 70 -6.74 -8.70 -18.40
C ARG A 70 -6.43 -8.27 -19.82
N MET A 71 -7.16 -7.31 -20.35
CA MET A 71 -7.01 -6.85 -21.74
C MET A 71 -6.32 -5.49 -21.78
N LEU A 72 -5.02 -5.52 -22.04
CA LEU A 72 -4.21 -4.33 -22.28
C LEU A 72 -3.94 -4.16 -23.77
N PRO A 73 -3.48 -2.99 -24.23
CA PRO A 73 -3.16 -2.76 -25.66
C PRO A 73 -2.18 -3.77 -26.24
N GLU A 74 -1.31 -4.34 -25.41
CA GLU A 74 -0.33 -5.37 -25.82
C GLU A 74 -0.93 -6.78 -25.91
N GLY A 75 -2.19 -6.98 -25.49
CA GLY A 75 -2.89 -8.26 -25.52
C GLY A 75 -3.30 -8.80 -24.17
N ASP A 76 -3.52 -10.12 -24.07
CA ASP A 76 -3.96 -10.79 -22.84
C ASP A 76 -2.87 -10.79 -21.77
N SER A 77 -3.12 -10.06 -20.68
CA SER A 77 -2.20 -9.91 -19.56
C SER A 77 -2.00 -11.21 -18.76
N ALA A 78 -2.89 -12.21 -18.89
CA ALA A 78 -2.77 -13.48 -18.22
C ALA A 78 -1.51 -14.24 -18.65
N ALA A 79 -1.27 -14.31 -19.97
CA ALA A 79 -0.06 -14.95 -20.53
C ALA A 79 1.22 -14.23 -20.09
N GLU A 80 1.17 -12.90 -20.07
CA GLU A 80 2.30 -12.08 -19.70
C GLU A 80 2.58 -12.15 -18.18
N LEU A 81 1.55 -12.17 -17.33
CA LEU A 81 1.68 -12.42 -15.92
C LEU A 81 2.33 -13.79 -15.63
N ALA A 82 1.87 -14.85 -16.33
CA ALA A 82 2.43 -16.18 -16.19
C ALA A 82 3.93 -16.23 -16.54
N ARG A 83 4.34 -15.49 -17.58
CA ARG A 83 5.75 -15.33 -17.93
C ARG A 83 6.53 -14.65 -16.80
N ARG A 84 6.05 -13.51 -16.30
CA ARG A 84 6.70 -12.77 -15.21
C ARG A 84 6.75 -13.54 -13.90
N ARG A 85 5.75 -14.38 -13.62
CA ARG A 85 5.78 -15.31 -12.49
C ARG A 85 6.97 -16.28 -12.57
N ARG A 86 7.23 -16.85 -13.77
CA ARG A 86 8.41 -17.71 -13.99
C ARG A 86 9.73 -16.93 -13.83
N ASP A 87 9.74 -15.65 -14.21
CA ASP A 87 10.89 -14.76 -14.07
C ASP A 87 11.06 -14.19 -12.65
N GLY A 88 10.19 -14.59 -11.70
CA GLY A 88 10.33 -14.28 -10.28
C GLY A 88 9.43 -13.16 -9.74
N LEU A 89 8.43 -12.69 -10.48
CA LEU A 89 7.44 -11.75 -9.95
C LEU A 89 6.58 -12.44 -8.88
N THR A 90 6.67 -11.98 -7.63
CA THR A 90 5.95 -12.54 -6.48
C THR A 90 4.87 -11.63 -5.91
N VAL A 91 4.63 -10.46 -6.52
CA VAL A 91 3.63 -9.50 -6.06
C VAL A 91 2.23 -10.11 -6.18
N PRO A 92 1.42 -10.20 -5.11
CA PRO A 92 0.04 -10.66 -5.19
C PRO A 92 -0.75 -9.87 -6.23
N THR A 93 -1.49 -10.57 -7.07
CA THR A 93 -2.14 -9.95 -8.24
C THR A 93 -3.63 -10.29 -8.25
N ILE A 94 -4.48 -9.26 -8.33
CA ILE A 94 -5.89 -9.40 -8.71
C ILE A 94 -6.05 -9.00 -10.18
N MET A 95 -6.70 -9.85 -10.96
CA MET A 95 -6.97 -9.61 -12.38
C MET A 95 -8.40 -9.13 -12.56
N LEU A 96 -8.56 -8.00 -13.26
CA LEU A 96 -9.84 -7.49 -13.70
C LEU A 96 -10.18 -8.08 -15.05
N THR A 97 -11.35 -8.72 -15.20
CA THR A 97 -11.71 -9.47 -16.43
C THR A 97 -13.16 -9.22 -16.82
N ALA A 98 -13.50 -9.41 -18.10
CA ALA A 98 -14.89 -9.38 -18.54
C ALA A 98 -15.69 -10.56 -17.94
N LEU A 99 -17.01 -10.40 -17.70
CA LEU A 99 -17.87 -11.44 -17.11
C LEU A 99 -17.91 -12.73 -17.92
N ASP A 100 -17.84 -12.61 -19.25
CA ASP A 100 -17.92 -13.75 -20.17
C ASP A 100 -16.67 -14.65 -20.09
N ASP A 101 -15.56 -14.15 -19.56
CA ASP A 101 -14.32 -14.90 -19.32
C ASP A 101 -14.29 -15.64 -17.98
N ILE A 102 -15.37 -15.56 -17.19
CA ILE A 102 -15.44 -16.20 -15.88
C ILE A 102 -15.50 -17.73 -15.98
N ASP A 103 -16.05 -18.27 -17.04
CA ASP A 103 -16.05 -19.71 -17.32
C ASP A 103 -14.65 -20.25 -17.69
N ASP A 104 -13.74 -19.39 -18.13
CA ASP A 104 -12.30 -19.65 -18.29
C ASP A 104 -11.50 -19.62 -16.98
N ARG A 105 -12.16 -19.51 -15.81
CA ARG A 105 -11.50 -19.57 -14.49
C ARG A 105 -10.63 -20.81 -14.29
N VAL A 106 -10.94 -21.91 -14.97
CA VAL A 106 -10.14 -23.14 -14.91
C VAL A 106 -8.82 -22.96 -15.68
N SER A 107 -8.82 -22.22 -16.79
CA SER A 107 -7.57 -21.87 -17.52
C SER A 107 -6.85 -20.68 -16.86
N GLY A 108 -7.58 -19.78 -16.20
CA GLY A 108 -7.03 -18.62 -15.50
C GLY A 108 -6.24 -18.96 -14.22
N LEU A 109 -6.54 -20.05 -13.53
CA LEU A 109 -5.73 -20.57 -12.40
C LEU A 109 -4.30 -20.94 -12.82
N THR A 110 -4.05 -21.16 -14.10
CA THR A 110 -2.71 -21.40 -14.66
C THR A 110 -1.94 -20.12 -14.94
N ALA A 111 -2.60 -18.95 -15.01
CA ALA A 111 -1.96 -17.68 -15.33
C ALA A 111 -1.21 -17.04 -14.13
N GLY A 112 -1.38 -17.57 -12.92
CA GLY A 112 -0.63 -17.12 -11.74
C GLY A 112 -1.17 -15.86 -11.08
N ALA A 113 -2.41 -15.42 -11.37
CA ALA A 113 -3.11 -14.43 -10.58
C ALA A 113 -3.62 -15.07 -9.27
N ASP A 114 -3.66 -14.27 -8.19
CA ASP A 114 -4.06 -14.71 -6.86
C ASP A 114 -5.57 -14.53 -6.61
N ASP A 115 -6.21 -13.65 -7.37
CA ASP A 115 -7.66 -13.41 -7.37
C ASP A 115 -8.13 -12.86 -8.73
N TYR A 116 -9.45 -12.93 -8.98
CA TYR A 116 -10.11 -12.44 -10.19
C TYR A 116 -11.35 -11.64 -9.82
N LEU A 117 -11.63 -10.56 -10.55
CA LEU A 117 -12.82 -9.75 -10.39
C LEU A 117 -13.42 -9.39 -11.74
N GLY A 118 -14.69 -9.81 -11.95
CA GLY A 118 -15.41 -9.57 -13.22
C GLY A 118 -15.87 -8.12 -13.37
N LYS A 119 -15.67 -7.53 -14.55
CA LYS A 119 -16.25 -6.23 -14.96
C LYS A 119 -17.70 -6.43 -15.45
N PRO A 120 -18.69 -5.61 -15.04
CA PRO A 120 -18.57 -4.48 -14.12
C PRO A 120 -18.50 -4.92 -12.65
N PHE A 121 -17.68 -4.24 -11.85
CA PHE A 121 -17.48 -4.54 -10.43
C PHE A 121 -17.80 -3.34 -9.53
N SER A 122 -18.06 -3.61 -8.26
CA SER A 122 -18.12 -2.60 -7.23
C SER A 122 -16.69 -2.24 -6.78
N THR A 123 -16.40 -0.94 -6.69
CA THR A 123 -15.12 -0.46 -6.14
C THR A 123 -14.91 -0.90 -4.70
N ASP A 124 -15.99 -1.04 -3.92
CA ASP A 124 -15.91 -1.54 -2.53
C ASP A 124 -15.48 -3.02 -2.50
N GLU A 125 -15.99 -3.85 -3.42
CA GLU A 125 -15.55 -5.24 -3.55
C GLU A 125 -14.07 -5.33 -3.92
N LEU A 126 -13.62 -4.54 -4.91
CA LEU A 126 -12.23 -4.47 -5.28
C LEU A 126 -11.33 -4.11 -4.09
N VAL A 127 -11.70 -3.08 -3.34
CA VAL A 127 -10.97 -2.65 -2.13
C VAL A 127 -10.84 -3.78 -1.11
N LEU A 128 -11.92 -4.52 -0.84
CA LEU A 128 -11.89 -5.64 0.10
C LEU A 128 -10.97 -6.78 -0.36
N ARG A 129 -10.99 -7.10 -1.66
CA ARG A 129 -10.14 -8.13 -2.26
C ARG A 129 -8.66 -7.73 -2.26
N VAL A 130 -8.34 -6.50 -2.66
CA VAL A 130 -6.98 -5.95 -2.58
C VAL A 130 -6.44 -6.00 -1.15
N ARG A 131 -7.24 -5.60 -0.15
CA ARG A 131 -6.86 -5.74 1.27
C ARG A 131 -6.58 -7.19 1.67
N ALA A 132 -7.39 -8.14 1.17
CA ALA A 132 -7.19 -9.56 1.48
C ALA A 132 -5.88 -10.09 0.88
N LEU A 133 -5.53 -9.66 -0.34
CA LEU A 133 -4.28 -10.05 -1.00
C LEU A 133 -3.05 -9.44 -0.30
N CYS A 134 -3.10 -8.16 0.04
CA CYS A 134 -2.01 -7.52 0.78
C CYS A 134 -1.72 -8.23 2.11
N ARG A 135 -2.76 -8.74 2.82
CA ARG A 135 -2.58 -9.51 4.06
C ARG A 135 -1.84 -10.84 3.86
N ARG A 136 -2.00 -11.51 2.71
CA ARG A 136 -1.34 -12.81 2.44
C ARG A 136 0.18 -12.68 2.32
N ARG A 137 0.69 -11.54 1.89
CA ARG A 137 2.14 -11.29 1.81
C ARG A 137 2.76 -11.07 3.19
N THR A 138 2.01 -10.56 4.13
CA THR A 138 2.37 -10.45 5.53
C THR A 138 2.04 -11.74 6.28
N THR A 139 2.83 -12.79 6.09
CA THR A 139 2.83 -14.00 6.96
C THR A 139 3.36 -13.68 8.37
N ILE A 140 3.65 -12.44 8.65
CA ILE A 140 3.84 -11.86 9.98
C ILE A 140 2.47 -11.31 10.36
N ILE A 141 1.90 -11.77 11.46
CA ILE A 141 0.77 -11.15 12.15
C ILE A 141 0.98 -9.64 12.06
N ALA A 142 0.09 -8.93 11.32
CA ALA A 142 0.23 -7.48 11.17
C ALA A 142 0.35 -6.90 12.57
N PRO A 143 1.44 -6.17 12.90
CA PRO A 143 1.74 -5.90 14.29
C PRO A 143 0.68 -5.00 14.89
N ILE A 144 0.33 -5.30 16.14
CA ILE A 144 -0.32 -4.32 16.98
C ILE A 144 0.79 -3.38 17.47
N LEU A 145 0.76 -2.16 16.96
CA LEU A 145 1.71 -1.12 17.37
C LEU A 145 1.13 -0.35 18.54
N SER A 146 1.95 0.00 19.53
CA SER A 146 1.46 0.75 20.68
C SER A 146 2.45 1.78 21.18
N VAL A 147 1.95 2.88 21.73
CA VAL A 147 2.72 3.90 22.45
C VAL A 147 1.85 4.55 23.53
N GLY A 148 2.30 4.46 24.80
CA GLY A 148 1.46 4.88 25.93
C GLY A 148 0.15 4.09 25.91
N ASP A 149 -0.97 4.80 25.90
CA ASP A 149 -2.33 4.25 25.85
C ASP A 149 -2.92 4.18 24.42
N VAL A 150 -2.12 4.52 23.39
CA VAL A 150 -2.51 4.40 21.99
C VAL A 150 -2.12 3.03 21.47
N VAL A 151 -3.10 2.32 20.89
CA VAL A 151 -2.96 1.01 20.25
C VAL A 151 -3.46 1.11 18.82
N LEU A 152 -2.63 0.71 17.85
CA LEU A 152 -2.94 0.68 16.45
C LEU A 152 -2.92 -0.77 15.96
N ASP A 153 -4.06 -1.28 15.51
CA ASP A 153 -4.22 -2.58 14.86
C ASP A 153 -4.14 -2.38 13.34
N VAL A 154 -3.00 -2.71 12.78
CA VAL A 154 -2.76 -2.54 11.33
C VAL A 154 -3.68 -3.43 10.51
N ALA A 155 -3.96 -4.67 10.97
CA ALA A 155 -4.79 -5.62 10.25
C ALA A 155 -6.25 -5.17 10.15
N ARG A 156 -6.77 -4.55 11.22
CA ARG A 156 -8.15 -4.06 11.29
C ARG A 156 -8.30 -2.62 10.85
N HIS A 157 -7.18 -1.92 10.64
CA HIS A 157 -7.15 -0.49 10.36
C HIS A 157 -7.86 0.33 11.46
N GLU A 158 -7.66 -0.08 12.72
CA GLU A 158 -8.26 0.52 13.89
C GLU A 158 -7.19 1.18 14.78
N VAL A 159 -7.55 2.34 15.34
CA VAL A 159 -6.76 3.00 16.38
C VAL A 159 -7.61 3.17 17.62
N ARG A 160 -7.07 2.79 18.76
CA ARG A 160 -7.71 2.98 20.07
C ARG A 160 -6.80 3.79 20.97
N ARG A 161 -7.40 4.66 21.76
CA ARG A 161 -6.72 5.38 22.83
C ARG A 161 -7.45 5.15 24.15
N GLY A 162 -6.74 4.64 25.16
CA GLY A 162 -7.38 4.25 26.41
C GLY A 162 -8.54 3.27 26.20
N GLY A 163 -8.47 2.39 25.18
CA GLY A 163 -9.54 1.47 24.80
C GLY A 163 -10.63 2.07 23.89
N VAL A 164 -10.73 3.41 23.76
CA VAL A 164 -11.75 4.10 22.94
C VAL A 164 -11.29 4.19 21.50
N LEU A 165 -12.17 3.77 20.57
CA LEU A 165 -11.92 3.82 19.12
C LEU A 165 -11.78 5.29 18.66
N GLN A 166 -10.71 5.56 17.89
CA GLN A 166 -10.43 6.87 17.29
C GLN A 166 -10.69 6.82 15.80
N THR A 167 -11.49 7.76 15.28
CA THR A 167 -11.74 7.87 13.84
C THR A 167 -10.63 8.71 13.20
N LEU A 168 -9.73 8.03 12.50
CA LEU A 168 -8.67 8.65 11.72
C LEU A 168 -8.99 8.61 10.23
N THR A 169 -8.55 9.62 9.50
CA THR A 169 -8.51 9.55 8.03
C THR A 169 -7.42 8.58 7.59
N PRO A 170 -7.47 8.06 6.34
CA PRO A 170 -6.43 7.17 5.84
C PRO A 170 -5.01 7.74 5.92
N LYS A 171 -4.84 9.04 5.67
CA LYS A 171 -3.53 9.71 5.78
C LYS A 171 -3.06 9.86 7.23
N GLU A 172 -3.96 10.17 8.15
CA GLU A 172 -3.66 10.21 9.58
C GLU A 172 -3.25 8.82 10.09
N PHE A 173 -3.94 7.77 9.64
CA PHE A 173 -3.60 6.40 10.00
C PHE A 173 -2.20 6.01 9.48
N ALA A 174 -1.91 6.25 8.20
CA ALA A 174 -0.63 5.94 7.58
C ALA A 174 0.55 6.67 8.26
N VAL A 175 0.38 7.96 8.58
CA VAL A 175 1.40 8.74 9.30
C VAL A 175 1.61 8.19 10.72
N LEU A 176 0.54 7.86 11.45
CA LEU A 176 0.65 7.29 12.78
C LEU A 176 1.33 5.91 12.75
N GLU A 177 0.95 5.07 11.81
CA GLU A 177 1.54 3.75 11.60
C GLU A 177 3.05 3.84 11.36
N LEU A 178 3.50 4.71 10.44
CA LEU A 178 4.92 4.91 10.17
C LEU A 178 5.69 5.39 11.41
N LEU A 179 5.15 6.36 12.12
CA LEU A 179 5.78 6.88 13.32
C LEU A 179 5.89 5.82 14.42
N LEU A 180 4.87 4.98 14.61
CA LEU A 180 4.88 3.89 15.59
C LEU A 180 5.84 2.76 15.19
N ALA A 181 5.86 2.40 13.92
CA ALA A 181 6.74 1.34 13.40
C ALA A 181 8.23 1.70 13.47
N ARG A 182 8.56 2.99 13.35
CA ARG A 182 9.93 3.49 13.40
C ARG A 182 10.43 3.86 14.81
N ARG A 183 9.58 3.72 15.84
CA ARG A 183 9.98 4.01 17.21
C ARG A 183 11.29 3.30 17.60
N PRO A 184 12.18 3.97 18.36
CA PRO A 184 12.12 5.37 18.86
C PRO A 184 12.68 6.41 17.89
N ALA A 185 12.99 6.03 16.64
CA ALA A 185 13.65 6.87 15.66
C ALA A 185 12.81 8.10 15.26
N VAL A 186 13.50 9.15 14.83
CA VAL A 186 12.88 10.30 14.19
C VAL A 186 12.61 9.96 12.72
N VAL A 187 11.41 10.23 12.24
CA VAL A 187 11.03 10.14 10.84
C VAL A 187 11.02 11.54 10.26
N THR A 188 11.76 11.75 9.19
CA THR A 188 11.84 13.04 8.52
C THR A 188 10.56 13.38 7.78
N ARG A 189 10.35 14.68 7.45
CA ARG A 189 9.21 15.08 6.61
C ARG A 189 9.24 14.43 5.23
N GLY A 190 10.44 14.32 4.64
CA GLY A 190 10.63 13.64 3.36
C GLY A 190 10.22 12.17 3.41
N GLU A 191 10.69 11.41 4.42
CA GLU A 191 10.28 10.01 4.60
C GLU A 191 8.78 9.86 4.84
N LEU A 192 8.15 10.74 5.64
CA LEU A 192 6.69 10.75 5.82
C LEU A 192 5.99 11.00 4.49
N PHE A 193 6.48 11.96 3.71
CA PHE A 193 5.92 12.28 2.41
C PHE A 193 6.05 11.11 1.44
N GLU A 194 7.25 10.55 1.26
CA GLU A 194 7.52 9.43 0.37
C GLU A 194 6.71 8.17 0.70
N HIS A 195 6.44 7.93 1.99
CA HIS A 195 5.72 6.72 2.41
C HIS A 195 4.21 6.90 2.47
N CYS A 196 3.72 8.10 2.75
CA CYS A 196 2.29 8.31 2.99
C CYS A 196 1.58 9.06 1.85
N TRP A 197 2.32 9.65 0.91
CA TRP A 197 1.77 10.33 -0.27
C TRP A 197 2.28 9.67 -1.55
N ASP A 198 1.54 9.86 -2.63
CA ASP A 198 1.91 9.36 -3.96
C ASP A 198 2.77 10.39 -4.73
N GLU A 199 3.37 9.93 -5.84
CA GLU A 199 4.30 10.72 -6.65
C GLU A 199 3.74 12.03 -7.23
N ARG A 200 2.42 12.19 -7.27
CA ARG A 200 1.75 13.41 -7.79
C ARG A 200 1.52 14.48 -6.73
N ALA A 201 1.81 14.21 -5.48
CA ALA A 201 1.69 15.20 -4.43
C ALA A 201 2.90 16.16 -4.48
N ASP A 202 2.68 17.43 -4.13
CA ASP A 202 3.75 18.42 -4.06
C ASP A 202 4.54 18.27 -2.74
N PRO A 203 5.81 17.84 -2.81
CA PRO A 203 6.63 17.66 -1.61
C PRO A 203 6.98 18.97 -0.89
N SER A 204 6.84 20.12 -1.55
CA SER A 204 7.09 21.44 -0.94
C SER A 204 5.94 21.92 -0.04
N SER A 205 4.79 21.24 -0.08
CA SER A 205 3.62 21.60 0.71
C SER A 205 3.77 21.23 2.18
N ASN A 206 3.07 21.95 3.06
CA ASN A 206 3.05 21.68 4.50
C ASN A 206 2.06 20.58 4.89
N VAL A 207 1.68 19.70 3.96
CA VAL A 207 0.65 18.66 4.17
C VAL A 207 0.99 17.72 5.31
N VAL A 208 2.27 17.39 5.48
CA VAL A 208 2.74 16.52 6.58
C VAL A 208 2.46 17.18 7.94
N ASP A 209 2.82 18.46 8.08
CA ASP A 209 2.63 19.21 9.32
C ASP A 209 1.14 19.37 9.67
N VAL A 210 0.30 19.56 8.66
CA VAL A 210 -1.16 19.65 8.82
C VAL A 210 -1.71 18.30 9.35
N VAL A 211 -1.34 17.20 8.73
CA VAL A 211 -1.82 15.85 9.15
C VAL A 211 -1.31 15.52 10.55
N VAL A 212 -0.06 15.80 10.86
CA VAL A 212 0.48 15.57 12.23
C VAL A 212 -0.25 16.41 13.27
N ASN A 213 -0.60 17.66 12.96
CA ASN A 213 -1.35 18.52 13.88
C ASN A 213 -2.81 18.03 14.05
N GLN A 214 -3.43 17.50 13.01
CA GLN A 214 -4.76 16.86 13.10
C GLN A 214 -4.71 15.60 13.94
N LEU A 215 -3.70 14.74 13.75
CA LEU A 215 -3.45 13.56 14.57
C LEU A 215 -3.30 13.90 16.05
N ARG A 216 -2.48 14.90 16.39
CA ARG A 216 -2.30 15.34 17.78
C ARG A 216 -3.60 15.75 18.41
N ARG A 217 -4.45 16.50 17.69
CA ARG A 217 -5.77 16.93 18.20
C ARG A 217 -6.70 15.74 18.45
N LYS A 218 -6.73 14.76 17.53
CA LYS A 218 -7.58 13.58 17.66
C LYS A 218 -7.10 12.62 18.75
N LEU A 219 -5.79 12.42 18.82
CA LEU A 219 -5.21 11.57 19.86
C LEU A 219 -5.24 12.25 21.25
N GLY A 220 -5.20 13.57 21.35
CA GLY A 220 -5.31 14.29 22.63
C GLY A 220 -4.09 14.13 23.54
N GLU A 221 -4.31 14.26 24.86
CA GLU A 221 -3.28 14.19 25.90
C GLU A 221 -3.28 12.84 26.65
N PRO A 222 -2.13 12.38 27.18
CA PRO A 222 -0.78 12.94 27.00
C PRO A 222 -0.26 12.79 25.57
N PRO A 223 0.66 13.69 25.09
CA PRO A 223 1.12 13.67 23.72
C PRO A 223 1.91 12.39 23.42
N VAL A 224 1.65 11.78 22.25
CA VAL A 224 2.38 10.59 21.76
C VAL A 224 3.19 10.87 20.49
N ILE A 225 3.03 12.05 19.89
CA ILE A 225 3.81 12.49 18.70
C ILE A 225 4.58 13.75 19.05
N PHE A 226 5.89 13.68 18.97
CA PHE A 226 6.82 14.76 19.31
C PHE A 226 7.51 15.31 18.07
N THR A 227 7.75 16.62 18.05
CA THR A 227 8.54 17.28 17.00
C THR A 227 10.02 17.25 17.41
N SER A 228 10.86 16.75 16.52
CA SER A 228 12.32 16.92 16.58
C SER A 228 12.68 18.09 15.67
N ARG A 229 12.99 19.27 16.29
CA ARG A 229 13.25 20.51 15.55
C ARG A 229 14.30 20.32 14.47
N GLY A 230 14.01 20.74 13.24
CA GLY A 230 14.90 20.59 12.09
C GLY A 230 15.03 19.19 11.52
N ALA A 231 14.54 18.12 12.21
CA ALA A 231 14.70 16.73 11.79
C ALA A 231 13.38 16.09 11.34
N GLY A 232 12.26 16.30 12.06
CA GLY A 232 11.01 15.66 11.72
C GLY A 232 10.14 15.35 12.94
N TYR A 233 9.54 14.15 12.97
CA TYR A 233 8.62 13.70 14.00
C TYR A 233 9.02 12.34 14.56
N ARG A 234 8.65 12.06 15.78
CA ARG A 234 8.81 10.73 16.40
C ARG A 234 7.61 10.38 17.27
N ALA A 235 7.28 9.12 17.35
CA ALA A 235 6.35 8.61 18.36
C ALA A 235 7.12 8.29 19.66
N GLY A 236 6.46 8.52 20.80
CA GLY A 236 7.02 8.23 22.13
C GLY A 236 5.96 8.38 23.20
N SER A 237 6.29 7.97 24.43
CA SER A 237 5.56 8.40 25.62
C SER A 237 6.19 9.70 26.13
N ALA A 238 5.39 10.58 26.74
CA ALA A 238 5.95 11.62 27.59
C ALA A 238 6.79 10.88 28.67
N ALA A 239 8.03 11.29 28.86
CA ALA A 239 8.79 10.77 29.99
C ALA A 239 8.03 11.13 31.28
N PRO A 240 8.00 10.23 32.26
CA PRO A 240 7.39 10.55 33.56
C PRO A 240 8.05 11.75 34.19
#